data_955b6d2b5f4d8c388412bff1aa1a1b38
#
_entry.id   955b6d2b5f4d8c388412bff1aa1a1b38
#
_cell.length_a   1.000
_cell.length_b   1.000
_cell.length_c   1.000
_cell.angle_alpha   90.00
_cell.angle_beta   90.00
_cell.angle_gamma   90.00
#
_symmetry.space_group_name_H-M   'P 1'
#
loop_
_entity.id
_entity.type
_entity.pdbx_description
1 polymer ?
#
loop_
_entity_poly.entity_id
_entity_poly.type
_entity_poly.pdbx_seq_one_letter_code
_entity_poly.pdbx_strand_id
1 'polypeptide(L)'
;MRPKQLLLVLVPVVAAACASVPDVAEPLKVLSDKTVTGFGWPESVGCDAQHNVLYVSQFGGDKPNPTAKDGLGYISKVAPDGKVIDKRYFEAKMNKPKGIWIAGTRLWVTDIDSLWIFDTATKQGRRVEIPGINFANDVIVSNGAAYVSDNRIDRLYRIEPADYLEASLQPRITLVWEKRNVFPNGLWVAKDGSLLMAGFESPEKHHGVYAMAANGSISELTPDIGRLDGLAERADGTLLFTDWDSGAVIRYGPMGEIQVLGKGFKGPADLCTLGKTLYVPDLVKGEIRIFELDR
;
A
#
# COMPACT_ATOMS: atom_id res chain seq x y z
N MET A 1 34.66 -1.00 -77.07
CA MET A 1 33.56 -0.34 -76.33
C MET A 1 33.16 -1.23 -75.15
N ARG A 2 33.42 -0.82 -73.92
CA ARG A 2 33.00 -1.55 -72.69
C ARG A 2 31.71 -0.92 -72.19
N PRO A 3 30.67 -1.69 -71.77
CA PRO A 3 29.46 -1.11 -71.21
C PRO A 3 29.69 -0.61 -69.79
N LYS A 4 29.19 0.60 -69.48
CA LYS A 4 29.20 1.20 -68.18
C LYS A 4 28.12 0.51 -67.35
N GLN A 5 28.52 -0.16 -66.27
CA GLN A 5 27.55 -0.64 -65.19
C GLN A 5 27.06 0.54 -64.38
N LEU A 6 25.77 0.70 -64.35
CA LEU A 6 25.07 1.68 -63.49
C LEU A 6 24.91 1.06 -62.13
N LEU A 7 25.59 1.61 -61.12
CA LEU A 7 25.45 1.19 -59.69
C LEU A 7 24.22 1.86 -59.09
N LEU A 8 23.19 1.07 -58.83
CA LEU A 8 21.99 1.55 -58.18
C LEU A 8 22.27 1.56 -56.67
N VAL A 9 22.37 2.74 -56.05
CA VAL A 9 22.51 2.89 -54.61
C VAL A 9 21.11 2.91 -53.99
N LEU A 10 20.74 1.81 -53.31
CA LEU A 10 19.55 1.75 -52.48
C LEU A 10 19.83 2.49 -51.18
N VAL A 11 19.15 3.61 -50.96
CA VAL A 11 19.13 4.31 -49.68
C VAL A 11 18.05 3.65 -48.82
N PRO A 12 18.37 3.11 -47.64
CA PRO A 12 17.34 2.57 -46.77
C PRO A 12 16.49 3.73 -46.18
N VAL A 13 15.19 3.70 -46.42
CA VAL A 13 14.23 4.55 -45.73
C VAL A 13 14.09 4.00 -44.33
N VAL A 14 14.69 4.67 -43.35
CA VAL A 14 14.44 4.43 -41.92
C VAL A 14 13.05 4.98 -41.61
N ALA A 15 12.07 4.10 -41.46
CA ALA A 15 10.77 4.46 -40.91
C ALA A 15 10.99 4.83 -39.46
N ALA A 16 10.92 6.11 -39.14
CA ALA A 16 10.82 6.58 -37.74
C ALA A 16 9.50 6.06 -37.19
N ALA A 17 9.58 5.11 -36.26
CA ALA A 17 8.43 4.74 -35.45
C ALA A 17 8.05 5.98 -34.63
N CYS A 18 6.89 6.59 -34.94
CA CYS A 18 6.27 7.57 -34.04
C CYS A 18 5.98 6.84 -32.74
N ALA A 19 6.80 7.08 -31.71
CA ALA A 19 6.42 6.76 -30.35
C ALA A 19 5.14 7.56 -30.05
N SER A 20 4.03 6.87 -29.80
CA SER A 20 2.81 7.51 -29.36
C SER A 20 3.12 8.26 -28.06
N VAL A 21 2.86 9.56 -28.05
CA VAL A 21 2.90 10.36 -26.82
C VAL A 21 1.90 9.68 -25.87
N PRO A 22 2.29 9.35 -24.63
CA PRO A 22 1.35 8.78 -23.68
C PRO A 22 0.18 9.75 -23.52
N ASP A 23 -1.05 9.22 -23.66
CA ASP A 23 -2.25 10.02 -23.42
C ASP A 23 -2.24 10.48 -21.96
N VAL A 24 -2.48 11.78 -21.74
CA VAL A 24 -2.70 12.35 -20.41
C VAL A 24 -3.85 11.58 -19.76
N ALA A 25 -3.59 10.97 -18.61
CA ALA A 25 -4.60 10.17 -17.94
C ALA A 25 -5.76 11.09 -17.48
N GLU A 26 -6.95 10.86 -18.04
CA GLU A 26 -8.16 11.61 -17.69
C GLU A 26 -8.40 11.66 -16.18
N PRO A 27 -8.84 12.77 -15.61
CA PRO A 27 -9.19 12.89 -14.20
C PRO A 27 -10.24 11.85 -13.78
N LEU A 28 -10.09 11.30 -12.58
CA LEU A 28 -11.12 10.44 -11.98
C LEU A 28 -12.28 11.29 -11.47
N LYS A 29 -13.52 10.83 -11.73
CA LYS A 29 -14.71 11.46 -11.14
C LYS A 29 -15.10 10.72 -9.88
N VAL A 30 -15.23 11.43 -8.78
CA VAL A 30 -15.83 10.93 -7.55
C VAL A 30 -17.35 11.02 -7.71
N LEU A 31 -18.01 9.87 -7.80
CA LEU A 31 -19.47 9.77 -7.95
C LEU A 31 -20.19 9.86 -6.61
N SER A 32 -19.58 9.31 -5.55
CA SER A 32 -20.07 9.43 -4.19
C SER A 32 -18.92 9.43 -3.18
N ASP A 33 -19.16 10.04 -2.02
CA ASP A 33 -18.25 10.13 -0.89
C ASP A 33 -19.07 9.91 0.38
N LYS A 34 -19.00 8.69 0.91
CA LYS A 34 -19.75 8.26 2.08
C LYS A 34 -18.82 8.09 3.28
N THR A 35 -19.22 8.54 4.45
CA THR A 35 -18.51 8.33 5.70
C THR A 35 -19.22 7.29 6.56
N VAL A 36 -18.44 6.35 7.11
CA VAL A 36 -18.90 5.35 8.07
C VAL A 36 -18.08 5.50 9.35
N THR A 37 -18.75 5.68 10.47
CA THR A 37 -18.14 5.95 11.78
C THR A 37 -18.22 4.75 12.73
N GLY A 38 -17.56 4.84 13.90
CA GLY A 38 -17.66 3.84 14.95
C GLY A 38 -16.50 2.86 14.99
N PHE A 39 -15.40 3.16 14.29
CA PHE A 39 -14.17 2.40 14.34
C PHE A 39 -13.27 2.87 15.49
N GLY A 40 -12.52 1.95 16.07
CA GLY A 40 -11.60 2.21 17.19
C GLY A 40 -10.19 2.54 16.71
N TRP A 41 -9.97 3.73 16.12
CA TRP A 41 -8.71 4.17 15.53
C TRP A 41 -8.29 3.26 14.37
N PRO A 42 -9.04 3.27 13.24
CA PRO A 42 -8.78 2.44 12.09
C PRO A 42 -7.50 2.92 11.38
N GLU A 43 -6.61 1.99 11.07
CA GLU A 43 -5.34 2.35 10.45
C GLU A 43 -5.20 1.84 9.02
N SER A 44 -5.63 0.60 8.75
CA SER A 44 -5.62 0.06 7.39
C SER A 44 -6.94 -0.60 7.04
N VAL A 45 -7.27 -0.58 5.75
CA VAL A 45 -8.36 -1.34 5.17
C VAL A 45 -7.78 -2.30 4.14
N GLY A 46 -7.88 -3.61 4.39
CA GLY A 46 -7.55 -4.65 3.42
C GLY A 46 -8.80 -5.05 2.63
N CYS A 47 -8.73 -5.00 1.30
CA CYS A 47 -9.82 -5.35 0.39
C CYS A 47 -9.71 -6.80 -0.07
N ASP A 48 -10.65 -7.66 0.31
CA ASP A 48 -10.79 -9.04 -0.18
C ASP A 48 -11.74 -9.07 -1.37
N ALA A 49 -11.20 -8.97 -2.56
CA ALA A 49 -11.99 -8.96 -3.79
C ALA A 49 -12.65 -10.33 -4.08
N GLN A 50 -12.06 -11.43 -3.60
CA GLN A 50 -12.60 -12.77 -3.84
C GLN A 50 -13.89 -13.00 -3.06
N HIS A 51 -13.94 -12.52 -1.81
CA HIS A 51 -15.11 -12.73 -0.93
C HIS A 51 -15.99 -11.49 -0.81
N ASN A 52 -15.63 -10.38 -1.48
CA ASN A 52 -16.34 -9.10 -1.44
C ASN A 52 -16.54 -8.59 -0.01
N VAL A 53 -15.47 -8.55 0.76
CA VAL A 53 -15.44 -8.04 2.14
C VAL A 53 -14.19 -7.21 2.38
N LEU A 54 -14.21 -6.45 3.46
CA LEU A 54 -13.09 -5.65 3.93
C LEU A 54 -12.61 -6.19 5.29
N TYR A 55 -11.33 -6.05 5.55
CA TYR A 55 -10.75 -6.23 6.88
C TYR A 55 -10.11 -4.91 7.32
N VAL A 56 -10.42 -4.47 8.53
CA VAL A 56 -10.00 -3.18 9.06
C VAL A 56 -9.17 -3.39 10.30
N SER A 57 -7.90 -2.98 10.27
CA SER A 57 -7.05 -2.94 11.46
C SER A 57 -7.42 -1.76 12.34
N GLN A 58 -7.46 -1.99 13.63
CA GLN A 58 -7.85 -0.97 14.60
C GLN A 58 -6.97 -1.05 15.85
N PHE A 59 -6.51 0.10 16.32
CA PHE A 59 -5.67 0.16 17.52
C PHE A 59 -6.44 -0.19 18.80
N GLY A 60 -7.76 0.06 18.83
CA GLY A 60 -8.55 -0.10 20.03
C GLY A 60 -8.13 0.84 21.18
N GLY A 61 -8.83 0.72 22.30
CA GLY A 61 -8.61 1.60 23.46
C GLY A 61 -9.15 3.03 23.29
N ASP A 62 -8.87 3.87 24.29
CA ASP A 62 -9.45 5.23 24.36
C ASP A 62 -8.59 6.28 23.64
N LYS A 63 -7.35 5.97 23.31
CA LYS A 63 -6.40 6.90 22.67
C LYS A 63 -5.61 6.22 21.57
N PRO A 64 -5.30 6.94 20.48
CA PRO A 64 -4.48 6.42 19.39
C PRO A 64 -2.98 6.44 19.78
N ASN A 65 -2.57 5.53 20.67
CA ASN A 65 -1.15 5.37 20.97
C ASN A 65 -0.55 4.28 20.08
N PRO A 66 0.13 4.63 18.97
CA PRO A 66 0.54 3.68 17.94
C PRO A 66 1.67 2.73 18.37
N THR A 67 2.25 2.94 19.56
CA THR A 67 3.34 2.12 20.10
C THR A 67 2.98 1.38 21.39
N ALA A 68 1.74 1.50 21.87
CA ALA A 68 1.32 0.82 23.08
C ALA A 68 1.20 -0.69 22.90
N LYS A 69 1.96 -1.45 23.68
CA LYS A 69 1.87 -2.92 23.72
C LYS A 69 0.82 -3.34 24.77
N ASP A 70 -0.43 -2.96 24.53
CA ASP A 70 -1.54 -3.10 25.48
C ASP A 70 -2.51 -4.26 25.16
N GLY A 71 -2.34 -4.89 23.99
CA GLY A 71 -3.20 -5.99 23.55
C GLY A 71 -4.63 -5.59 23.21
N LEU A 72 -4.90 -4.31 22.96
CA LEU A 72 -6.24 -3.80 22.66
C LEU A 72 -6.59 -3.78 21.17
N GLY A 73 -5.60 -3.98 20.30
CA GLY A 73 -5.77 -3.99 18.86
C GLY A 73 -6.58 -5.19 18.35
N TYR A 74 -7.24 -4.99 17.22
CA TYR A 74 -8.06 -6.03 16.59
C TYR A 74 -8.29 -5.77 15.11
N ILE A 75 -8.77 -6.80 14.40
CA ILE A 75 -9.23 -6.72 13.01
C ILE A 75 -10.74 -6.90 12.98
N SER A 76 -11.44 -5.97 12.33
CA SER A 76 -12.87 -6.13 12.04
C SER A 76 -13.07 -6.65 10.62
N LYS A 77 -14.08 -7.53 10.45
CA LYS A 77 -14.63 -7.88 9.13
C LYS A 77 -15.80 -6.95 8.82
N VAL A 78 -15.78 -6.34 7.65
CA VAL A 78 -16.70 -5.26 7.26
C VAL A 78 -17.24 -5.54 5.85
N ALA A 79 -18.52 -5.26 5.63
CA ALA A 79 -19.11 -5.31 4.30
C ALA A 79 -18.66 -4.12 3.44
N PRO A 80 -18.72 -4.19 2.10
CA PRO A 80 -18.32 -3.08 1.22
C PRO A 80 -19.09 -1.77 1.44
N ASP A 81 -20.30 -1.84 2.00
CA ASP A 81 -21.08 -0.65 2.36
C ASP A 81 -20.64 0.00 3.69
N GLY A 82 -19.64 -0.57 4.35
CA GLY A 82 -19.09 -0.13 5.63
C GLY A 82 -19.75 -0.74 6.87
N LYS A 83 -20.75 -1.61 6.71
CA LYS A 83 -21.39 -2.28 7.85
C LYS A 83 -20.45 -3.29 8.49
N VAL A 84 -20.20 -3.17 9.79
CA VAL A 84 -19.40 -4.13 10.54
C VAL A 84 -20.15 -5.47 10.64
N ILE A 85 -19.52 -6.54 10.09
CA ILE A 85 -20.05 -7.91 10.14
C ILE A 85 -19.60 -8.59 11.44
N ASP A 86 -18.30 -8.45 11.77
CA ASP A 86 -17.71 -9.00 12.99
C ASP A 86 -16.65 -8.02 13.50
N LYS A 87 -16.83 -7.50 14.69
CA LYS A 87 -15.98 -6.44 15.25
C LYS A 87 -14.57 -6.94 15.59
N ARG A 88 -14.44 -8.21 16.04
CA ARG A 88 -13.16 -8.83 16.39
C ARG A 88 -13.05 -10.18 15.71
N TYR A 89 -12.76 -10.14 14.41
CA TYR A 89 -12.85 -11.30 13.55
C TYR A 89 -11.87 -12.43 13.91
N PHE A 90 -10.67 -12.07 14.37
CA PHE A 90 -9.68 -13.02 14.84
C PHE A 90 -9.54 -12.96 16.37
N GLU A 91 -9.48 -14.13 17.01
CA GLU A 91 -9.18 -14.26 18.43
C GLU A 91 -7.65 -14.20 18.65
N ALA A 92 -7.07 -13.03 18.44
CA ALA A 92 -5.64 -12.79 18.60
C ALA A 92 -5.40 -11.55 19.46
N LYS A 93 -4.40 -11.64 20.33
CA LYS A 93 -4.00 -10.51 21.19
C LYS A 93 -3.01 -9.64 20.45
N MET A 94 -3.51 -8.72 19.64
CA MET A 94 -2.73 -7.74 18.92
C MET A 94 -2.59 -6.45 19.71
N ASN A 95 -1.49 -5.73 19.51
CA ASN A 95 -1.26 -4.44 20.15
C ASN A 95 -1.87 -3.29 19.34
N LYS A 96 -1.17 -2.89 18.26
CA LYS A 96 -1.57 -1.81 17.35
C LYS A 96 -1.38 -2.30 15.91
N PRO A 97 -2.30 -3.17 15.43
CA PRO A 97 -2.22 -3.68 14.06
C PRO A 97 -2.37 -2.53 13.07
N LYS A 98 -1.56 -2.57 12.01
CA LYS A 98 -1.49 -1.54 10.98
C LYS A 98 -1.75 -2.13 9.60
N GLY A 99 -0.82 -1.98 8.66
CA GLY A 99 -0.97 -2.40 7.29
C GLY A 99 -1.47 -3.82 7.10
N ILE A 100 -2.40 -4.01 6.19
CA ILE A 100 -3.04 -5.30 5.88
C ILE A 100 -2.80 -5.66 4.41
N TRP A 101 -2.32 -6.88 4.18
CA TRP A 101 -2.31 -7.50 2.86
C TRP A 101 -3.15 -8.78 2.82
N ILE A 102 -3.86 -9.02 1.70
CA ILE A 102 -4.73 -10.18 1.53
C ILE A 102 -4.42 -10.87 0.20
N ALA A 103 -4.25 -12.20 0.23
CA ALA A 103 -4.12 -13.03 -0.95
C ALA A 103 -4.76 -14.40 -0.72
N GLY A 104 -5.80 -14.73 -1.49
CA GLY A 104 -6.61 -15.94 -1.28
C GLY A 104 -7.26 -15.92 0.10
N THR A 105 -7.01 -16.96 0.91
CA THR A 105 -7.49 -17.04 2.30
C THR A 105 -6.47 -16.49 3.31
N ARG A 106 -5.32 -15.98 2.86
CA ARG A 106 -4.30 -15.46 3.75
C ARG A 106 -4.42 -13.96 3.95
N LEU A 107 -4.35 -13.54 5.20
CA LEU A 107 -4.29 -12.15 5.61
C LEU A 107 -3.03 -11.95 6.44
N TRP A 108 -2.19 -11.01 6.01
CA TRP A 108 -1.03 -10.54 6.78
C TRP A 108 -1.36 -9.20 7.39
N VAL A 109 -0.88 -8.97 8.61
CA VAL A 109 -1.03 -7.67 9.28
C VAL A 109 0.18 -7.41 10.17
N THR A 110 0.71 -6.20 10.08
CA THR A 110 1.80 -5.72 10.94
C THR A 110 1.29 -5.36 12.33
N ASP A 111 2.14 -5.51 13.34
CA ASP A 111 1.82 -5.11 14.72
C ASP A 111 3.10 -4.70 15.46
N ILE A 112 3.41 -3.43 15.54
CA ILE A 112 4.55 -2.77 16.20
C ILE A 112 5.91 -3.43 15.90
N ASP A 113 6.14 -4.67 16.36
CA ASP A 113 7.41 -5.40 16.29
C ASP A 113 7.30 -6.76 15.63
N SER A 114 6.19 -7.03 14.96
CA SER A 114 5.87 -8.35 14.45
C SER A 114 4.97 -8.31 13.22
N LEU A 115 4.95 -9.44 12.51
CA LEU A 115 3.99 -9.73 11.47
C LEU A 115 3.11 -10.91 11.89
N TRP A 116 1.80 -10.74 11.77
CA TRP A 116 0.84 -11.81 11.86
C TRP A 116 0.44 -12.32 10.49
N ILE A 117 0.17 -13.63 10.40
CA ILE A 117 -0.55 -14.24 9.28
C ILE A 117 -1.77 -14.94 9.82
N PHE A 118 -2.91 -14.79 9.13
CA PHE A 118 -4.16 -15.46 9.44
C PHE A 118 -4.71 -16.20 8.23
N ASP A 119 -5.43 -17.28 8.48
CA ASP A 119 -6.34 -17.85 7.49
C ASP A 119 -7.74 -17.31 7.75
N THR A 120 -8.31 -16.63 6.76
CA THR A 120 -9.61 -15.94 6.88
C THR A 120 -10.79 -16.90 6.94
N ALA A 121 -10.64 -18.16 6.56
CA ALA A 121 -11.70 -19.16 6.61
C ALA A 121 -11.72 -19.90 7.96
N THR A 122 -10.54 -20.34 8.43
CA THR A 122 -10.39 -21.08 9.70
C THR A 122 -10.19 -20.19 10.91
N LYS A 123 -9.83 -18.91 10.69
CA LYS A 123 -9.43 -17.94 11.70
C LYS A 123 -8.14 -18.28 12.46
N GLN A 124 -7.44 -19.33 12.06
CA GLN A 124 -6.13 -19.65 12.62
C GLN A 124 -5.14 -18.53 12.32
N GLY A 125 -4.29 -18.20 13.28
CA GLY A 125 -3.28 -17.17 13.15
C GLY A 125 -1.93 -17.57 13.74
N ARG A 126 -0.86 -16.99 13.20
CA ARG A 126 0.49 -17.13 13.70
C ARG A 126 1.23 -15.82 13.65
N ARG A 127 1.99 -15.52 14.69
CA ARG A 127 2.84 -14.34 14.83
C ARG A 127 4.31 -14.68 14.67
N VAL A 128 5.06 -13.81 14.02
CA VAL A 128 6.52 -13.84 14.02
C VAL A 128 7.04 -12.46 14.46
N GLU A 129 8.02 -12.45 15.37
CA GLU A 129 8.73 -11.22 15.75
C GLU A 129 9.76 -10.87 14.68
N ILE A 130 9.92 -9.57 14.40
CA ILE A 130 10.88 -9.06 13.43
C ILE A 130 12.05 -8.43 14.19
N PRO A 131 13.20 -9.10 14.29
CA PRO A 131 14.33 -8.59 15.06
C PRO A 131 14.83 -7.25 14.51
N GLY A 132 14.96 -6.26 15.39
CA GLY A 132 15.50 -4.94 15.06
C GLY A 132 14.52 -3.98 14.38
N ILE A 133 13.27 -4.37 14.15
CA ILE A 133 12.21 -3.45 13.74
C ILE A 133 11.79 -2.58 14.92
N ASN A 134 11.47 -1.32 14.65
CA ASN A 134 10.99 -0.39 15.67
C ASN A 134 9.48 -0.14 15.54
N PHE A 135 9.00 -0.10 14.29
CA PHE A 135 7.62 0.25 13.99
C PHE A 135 7.17 -0.42 12.69
N ALA A 136 6.84 -1.72 12.79
CA ALA A 136 6.26 -2.43 11.65
C ALA A 136 4.99 -1.69 11.20
N ASN A 137 5.07 -1.07 10.03
CA ASN A 137 4.00 -0.21 9.56
C ASN A 137 3.15 -0.92 8.51
N ASP A 138 3.64 -1.11 7.31
CA ASP A 138 2.87 -1.78 6.26
C ASP A 138 3.48 -3.11 5.81
N VAL A 139 2.68 -3.91 5.12
CA VAL A 139 3.07 -5.21 4.60
C VAL A 139 2.52 -5.44 3.20
N ILE A 140 3.36 -6.00 2.33
CA ILE A 140 2.94 -6.52 1.03
C ILE A 140 3.59 -7.87 0.75
N VAL A 141 2.88 -8.74 0.04
CA VAL A 141 3.43 -10.04 -0.37
C VAL A 141 3.68 -10.07 -1.86
N SER A 142 4.91 -10.37 -2.22
CA SER A 142 5.34 -10.53 -3.62
C SER A 142 6.33 -11.68 -3.74
N ASN A 143 6.19 -12.50 -4.80
CA ASN A 143 7.11 -13.59 -5.14
C ASN A 143 7.43 -14.52 -3.94
N GLY A 144 6.42 -14.86 -3.14
CA GLY A 144 6.54 -15.77 -2.01
C GLY A 144 7.22 -15.19 -0.76
N ALA A 145 7.51 -13.89 -0.75
CA ALA A 145 8.04 -13.17 0.39
C ALA A 145 7.09 -12.04 0.84
N ALA A 146 7.02 -11.79 2.15
CA ALA A 146 6.40 -10.60 2.71
C ALA A 146 7.47 -9.52 2.91
N TYR A 147 7.15 -8.30 2.50
CA TYR A 147 7.96 -7.11 2.77
C TYR A 147 7.26 -6.28 3.83
N VAL A 148 8.02 -5.81 4.82
CA VAL A 148 7.51 -5.01 5.94
C VAL A 148 8.31 -3.72 6.05
N SER A 149 7.61 -2.60 6.07
CA SER A 149 8.18 -1.26 6.19
C SER A 149 8.35 -0.84 7.65
N ASP A 150 9.38 -0.02 7.90
CA ASP A 150 9.60 0.70 9.15
C ASP A 150 10.00 2.14 8.82
N ASN A 151 9.01 3.03 8.78
CA ASN A 151 9.23 4.43 8.45
C ASN A 151 9.95 5.21 9.56
N ARG A 152 9.98 4.75 10.80
CA ARG A 152 10.65 5.47 11.91
C ARG A 152 12.16 5.38 11.89
N ILE A 153 12.68 4.29 11.34
CA ILE A 153 14.14 4.07 11.28
C ILE A 153 14.62 3.83 9.86
N ASP A 154 13.80 4.15 8.87
CA ASP A 154 14.09 4.05 7.43
C ASP A 154 14.65 2.67 7.06
N ARG A 155 13.82 1.63 7.24
CA ARG A 155 14.16 0.23 6.97
C ARG A 155 13.07 -0.51 6.21
N LEU A 156 13.51 -1.51 5.44
CA LEU A 156 12.65 -2.49 4.81
C LEU A 156 13.13 -3.90 5.17
N TYR A 157 12.20 -4.74 5.60
CA TYR A 157 12.44 -6.14 5.94
C TYR A 157 11.80 -7.08 4.94
N ARG A 158 12.35 -8.28 4.79
CA ARG A 158 11.83 -9.36 3.98
C ARG A 158 11.71 -10.63 4.81
N ILE A 159 10.55 -11.27 4.75
CA ILE A 159 10.19 -12.48 5.50
C ILE A 159 9.81 -13.56 4.50
N GLU A 160 10.51 -14.71 4.53
CA GLU A 160 10.34 -15.77 3.56
C GLU A 160 10.44 -17.16 4.21
N PRO A 161 9.48 -18.08 3.94
CA PRO A 161 8.30 -17.89 3.09
C PRO A 161 7.31 -16.91 3.69
N ALA A 162 6.53 -16.20 2.85
CA ALA A 162 5.46 -15.29 3.30
C ALA A 162 4.34 -16.06 4.01
N ASP A 163 3.94 -17.22 3.47
CA ASP A 163 3.01 -18.13 4.14
C ASP A 163 3.79 -19.03 5.11
N TYR A 164 3.82 -18.63 6.35
CA TYR A 164 4.41 -19.36 7.47
C TYR A 164 3.36 -19.80 8.50
N LEU A 165 2.09 -19.93 8.09
CA LEU A 165 1.00 -20.25 9.03
C LEU A 165 1.23 -21.59 9.72
N GLU A 166 1.75 -22.59 9.01
CA GLU A 166 2.09 -23.88 9.61
C GLU A 166 3.27 -23.75 10.59
N ALA A 167 3.11 -24.33 11.79
CA ALA A 167 4.10 -24.23 12.86
C ALA A 167 5.47 -24.84 12.51
N SER A 168 5.50 -25.79 11.59
CA SER A 168 6.73 -26.43 11.07
C SER A 168 7.60 -25.49 10.26
N LEU A 169 7.00 -24.46 9.61
CA LEU A 169 7.72 -23.48 8.81
C LEU A 169 8.35 -22.42 9.72
N GLN A 170 9.65 -22.18 9.53
CA GLN A 170 10.37 -21.10 10.22
C GLN A 170 10.79 -20.07 9.19
N PRO A 171 10.11 -18.90 9.11
CA PRO A 171 10.45 -17.90 8.13
C PRO A 171 11.81 -17.26 8.44
N ARG A 172 12.61 -17.07 7.40
CA ARG A 172 13.83 -16.28 7.47
C ARG A 172 13.49 -14.81 7.36
N ILE A 173 13.97 -14.03 8.28
CA ILE A 173 13.81 -12.56 8.29
C ILE A 173 15.12 -11.92 7.89
N THR A 174 15.07 -11.03 6.91
CA THR A 174 16.24 -10.35 6.35
C THR A 174 15.98 -8.85 6.31
N LEU A 175 16.94 -8.05 6.77
CA LEU A 175 16.96 -6.62 6.51
C LEU A 175 17.35 -6.42 5.03
N VAL A 176 16.44 -5.84 4.23
CA VAL A 176 16.66 -5.58 2.80
C VAL A 176 17.60 -4.39 2.63
N TRP A 177 17.29 -3.30 3.34
CA TRP A 177 18.12 -2.09 3.40
C TRP A 177 17.76 -1.23 4.62
N GLU A 178 18.65 -0.29 4.93
CA GLU A 178 18.44 0.76 5.92
C GLU A 178 19.04 2.09 5.45
N LYS A 179 18.49 3.22 5.94
CA LYS A 179 19.02 4.57 5.75
C LYS A 179 19.21 4.97 4.29
N ARG A 180 18.15 4.80 3.50
CA ARG A 180 18.07 5.19 2.08
C ARG A 180 17.37 6.52 1.86
N ASN A 181 16.94 7.19 2.94
CA ASN A 181 16.15 8.42 2.92
C ASN A 181 14.81 8.24 2.19
N VAL A 182 14.16 7.11 2.41
CA VAL A 182 12.83 6.76 1.87
C VAL A 182 11.76 6.86 2.95
N PHE A 183 12.10 6.42 4.18
CA PHE A 183 11.16 6.35 5.31
C PHE A 183 9.85 5.64 4.93
N PRO A 184 9.93 4.37 4.47
CA PRO A 184 8.82 3.68 3.84
C PRO A 184 7.67 3.46 4.81
N ASN A 185 6.49 3.93 4.46
CA ASN A 185 5.22 3.68 5.12
C ASN A 185 4.41 2.72 4.25
N GLY A 186 3.43 3.17 3.47
CA GLY A 186 2.63 2.33 2.59
C GLY A 186 3.43 1.63 1.50
N LEU A 187 3.09 0.38 1.21
CA LEU A 187 3.75 -0.48 0.25
C LEU A 187 2.79 -0.94 -0.84
N TRP A 188 3.30 -1.08 -2.06
CA TRP A 188 2.55 -1.64 -3.18
C TRP A 188 3.47 -2.41 -4.12
N VAL A 189 2.95 -3.39 -4.86
CA VAL A 189 3.68 -4.03 -5.97
C VAL A 189 3.17 -3.47 -7.29
N ALA A 190 4.03 -2.79 -8.01
CA ALA A 190 3.73 -2.26 -9.33
C ALA A 190 3.53 -3.37 -10.37
N LYS A 191 2.92 -3.02 -11.50
CA LYS A 191 2.71 -3.95 -12.62
C LYS A 191 3.99 -4.56 -13.18
N ASP A 192 5.10 -3.83 -13.13
CA ASP A 192 6.41 -4.29 -13.58
C ASP A 192 7.14 -5.17 -12.53
N GLY A 193 6.52 -5.36 -11.36
CA GLY A 193 7.06 -6.13 -10.24
C GLY A 193 7.95 -5.33 -9.31
N SER A 194 8.14 -4.03 -9.53
CA SER A 194 8.82 -3.15 -8.59
C SER A 194 8.03 -3.00 -7.28
N LEU A 195 8.74 -2.84 -6.17
CA LEU A 195 8.13 -2.50 -4.90
C LEU A 195 8.01 -0.99 -4.78
N LEU A 196 6.77 -0.47 -4.74
CA LEU A 196 6.50 0.94 -4.51
C LEU A 196 6.41 1.21 -3.01
N MET A 197 6.86 2.40 -2.61
CA MET A 197 6.93 2.82 -1.21
C MET A 197 6.50 4.28 -1.09
N ALA A 198 5.49 4.55 -0.27
CA ALA A 198 5.09 5.89 0.14
C ALA A 198 5.98 6.35 1.30
N GLY A 199 6.59 7.52 1.18
CA GLY A 199 7.53 8.01 2.20
C GLY A 199 6.86 8.85 3.28
N PHE A 200 7.22 8.60 4.56
CA PHE A 200 6.66 9.27 5.72
C PHE A 200 7.70 9.46 6.81
N GLU A 201 8.19 10.68 7.01
CA GLU A 201 9.17 10.97 8.06
C GLU A 201 8.60 11.92 9.13
N SER A 202 8.79 13.21 8.99
CA SER A 202 8.36 14.24 9.95
C SER A 202 7.63 15.39 9.24
N PRO A 203 6.90 16.25 9.97
CA PRO A 203 6.24 17.41 9.36
C PRO A 203 7.18 18.38 8.65
N GLU A 204 8.46 18.37 9.00
CA GLU A 204 9.48 19.24 8.42
C GLU A 204 10.19 18.61 7.22
N LYS A 205 9.96 17.31 6.99
CA LYS A 205 10.61 16.55 5.93
C LYS A 205 9.58 15.74 5.15
N HIS A 206 9.24 16.26 4.00
CA HIS A 206 8.34 15.62 3.06
C HIS A 206 9.08 14.56 2.25
N HIS A 207 8.31 13.61 1.75
CA HIS A 207 8.76 12.56 0.86
C HIS A 207 7.76 12.35 -0.28
N GLY A 208 8.17 11.60 -1.27
CA GLY A 208 7.35 11.19 -2.40
C GLY A 208 7.06 9.70 -2.39
N VAL A 209 6.74 9.17 -3.56
CA VAL A 209 6.65 7.74 -3.83
C VAL A 209 7.94 7.27 -4.51
N TYR A 210 8.48 6.17 -4.04
CA TYR A 210 9.70 5.55 -4.54
C TYR A 210 9.41 4.17 -5.12
N ALA A 211 10.23 3.72 -6.06
CA ALA A 211 10.19 2.36 -6.59
C ALA A 211 11.52 1.66 -6.33
N MET A 212 11.46 0.45 -5.78
CA MET A 212 12.60 -0.45 -5.67
C MET A 212 12.51 -1.54 -6.73
N ALA A 213 13.46 -1.56 -7.65
CA ALA A 213 13.58 -2.61 -8.66
C ALA A 213 14.09 -3.94 -8.06
N ALA A 214 13.97 -5.03 -8.80
CA ALA A 214 14.41 -6.37 -8.37
C ALA A 214 15.91 -6.45 -8.01
N ASN A 215 16.74 -5.59 -8.57
CA ASN A 215 18.17 -5.50 -8.25
C ASN A 215 18.47 -4.65 -7.01
N GLY A 216 17.43 -4.12 -6.32
CA GLY A 216 17.52 -3.29 -5.13
C GLY A 216 17.85 -1.80 -5.39
N SER A 217 17.91 -1.35 -6.64
CA SER A 217 18.02 0.07 -6.95
C SER A 217 16.71 0.79 -6.64
N ILE A 218 16.82 2.00 -6.07
CA ILE A 218 15.67 2.84 -5.71
C ILE A 218 15.66 4.06 -6.64
N SER A 219 14.46 4.40 -7.15
CA SER A 219 14.20 5.61 -7.92
C SER A 219 12.99 6.34 -7.37
N GLU A 220 12.97 7.67 -7.52
CA GLU A 220 11.83 8.51 -7.18
C GLU A 220 10.82 8.50 -8.32
N LEU A 221 9.53 8.30 -8.00
CA LEU A 221 8.43 8.36 -8.96
C LEU A 221 7.68 9.67 -8.90
N THR A 222 7.66 10.31 -7.74
CA THR A 222 7.03 11.61 -7.53
C THR A 222 8.00 12.55 -6.82
N PRO A 223 7.87 13.88 -6.95
CA PRO A 223 8.58 14.80 -6.08
C PRO A 223 8.16 14.59 -4.61
N ASP A 224 8.88 15.24 -3.69
CA ASP A 224 8.49 15.29 -2.28
C ASP A 224 7.19 16.08 -2.14
N ILE A 225 6.11 15.40 -1.77
CA ILE A 225 4.75 15.96 -1.75
C ILE A 225 4.30 16.21 -0.31
N GLY A 226 4.57 15.28 0.60
CA GLY A 226 4.08 15.34 1.97
C GLY A 226 4.53 14.17 2.84
N ARG A 227 3.71 13.80 3.81
CA ARG A 227 3.84 12.57 4.60
C ARG A 227 2.83 11.54 4.10
N LEU A 228 3.31 10.67 3.21
CA LEU A 228 2.45 9.75 2.50
C LEU A 228 2.27 8.45 3.29
N ASP A 229 1.03 7.97 3.41
CA ASP A 229 0.69 6.77 4.17
C ASP A 229 0.24 5.64 3.23
N GLY A 230 -1.05 5.47 2.98
CA GLY A 230 -1.55 4.44 2.07
C GLY A 230 -1.14 4.65 0.62
N LEU A 231 -0.92 3.56 -0.11
CA LEU A 231 -0.48 3.58 -1.51
C LEU A 231 -1.17 2.48 -2.31
N ALA A 232 -1.61 2.80 -3.52
CA ALA A 232 -2.05 1.82 -4.51
C ALA A 232 -1.72 2.30 -5.93
N GLU A 233 -1.42 1.37 -6.84
CA GLU A 233 -1.31 1.64 -8.27
C GLU A 233 -2.53 1.09 -9.01
N ARG A 234 -3.11 1.90 -9.86
CA ARG A 234 -4.23 1.51 -10.72
C ARG A 234 -3.74 0.87 -12.02
N ALA A 235 -4.69 0.25 -12.74
CA ALA A 235 -4.42 -0.41 -14.01
C ALA A 235 -3.85 0.52 -15.10
N ASP A 236 -4.11 1.82 -15.03
CA ASP A 236 -3.62 2.85 -15.96
C ASP A 236 -2.26 3.45 -15.54
N GLY A 237 -1.60 2.93 -14.50
CA GLY A 237 -0.35 3.45 -13.97
C GLY A 237 -0.52 4.67 -13.04
N THR A 238 -1.76 5.07 -12.77
CA THR A 238 -2.06 6.13 -11.82
C THR A 238 -1.81 5.65 -10.38
N LEU A 239 -1.13 6.46 -9.58
CA LEU A 239 -0.96 6.22 -8.16
C LEU A 239 -2.10 6.88 -7.37
N LEU A 240 -2.58 6.19 -6.35
CA LEU A 240 -3.46 6.70 -5.31
C LEU A 240 -2.71 6.64 -4.00
N PHE A 241 -2.68 7.73 -3.25
CA PHE A 241 -2.07 7.76 -1.93
C PHE A 241 -2.76 8.74 -1.00
N THR A 242 -2.58 8.53 0.27
CA THR A 242 -3.02 9.44 1.32
C THR A 242 -1.87 10.34 1.76
N ASP A 243 -2.19 11.57 2.12
CA ASP A 243 -1.23 12.55 2.62
C ASP A 243 -1.72 13.17 3.94
N TRP A 244 -0.94 12.97 4.98
CA TRP A 244 -1.25 13.47 6.32
C TRP A 244 -1.16 14.98 6.45
N ASP A 245 -0.29 15.64 5.68
CA ASP A 245 -0.07 17.07 5.80
C ASP A 245 -1.24 17.87 5.22
N SER A 246 -1.72 17.48 4.05
CA SER A 246 -2.89 18.10 3.43
C SER A 246 -4.23 17.56 3.94
N GLY A 247 -4.22 16.43 4.65
CA GLY A 247 -5.42 15.71 5.05
C GLY A 247 -6.24 15.27 3.84
N ALA A 248 -5.58 14.73 2.82
CA ALA A 248 -6.19 14.45 1.53
C ALA A 248 -5.90 13.02 1.03
N VAL A 249 -6.75 12.59 0.09
CA VAL A 249 -6.48 11.48 -0.83
C VAL A 249 -6.14 12.05 -2.18
N ILE A 250 -5.02 11.63 -2.73
CA ILE A 250 -4.43 12.19 -3.94
C ILE A 250 -4.34 11.11 -5.02
N ARG A 251 -4.69 11.48 -6.24
CA ARG A 251 -4.36 10.77 -7.47
C ARG A 251 -3.16 11.46 -8.10
N TYR A 252 -2.15 10.68 -8.48
CA TYR A 252 -1.00 11.13 -9.23
C TYR A 252 -0.93 10.38 -10.56
N GLY A 253 -1.08 11.09 -11.64
CA GLY A 253 -1.08 10.53 -12.98
C GLY A 253 0.34 10.25 -13.50
N PRO A 254 0.48 9.38 -14.52
CA PRO A 254 1.78 8.98 -15.05
C PRO A 254 2.58 10.11 -15.69
N MET A 255 1.95 11.23 -16.02
CA MET A 255 2.61 12.45 -16.53
C MET A 255 2.81 13.52 -15.46
N GLY A 256 2.61 13.17 -14.17
CA GLY A 256 2.76 14.08 -13.04
C GLY A 256 1.52 14.89 -12.69
N GLU A 257 0.34 14.55 -13.23
CA GLU A 257 -0.91 15.24 -12.93
C GLU A 257 -1.37 14.92 -11.52
N ILE A 258 -1.61 15.96 -10.73
CA ILE A 258 -2.11 15.84 -9.36
C ILE A 258 -3.60 16.17 -9.32
N GLN A 259 -4.38 15.27 -8.72
CA GLN A 259 -5.80 15.45 -8.47
C GLN A 259 -6.13 15.07 -7.02
N VAL A 260 -6.81 15.94 -6.30
CA VAL A 260 -7.34 15.64 -4.98
C VAL A 260 -8.71 14.99 -5.13
N LEU A 261 -8.85 13.74 -4.68
CA LEU A 261 -10.10 12.98 -4.69
C LEU A 261 -10.96 13.27 -3.46
N GLY A 262 -10.35 13.53 -2.31
CA GLY A 262 -11.04 13.84 -1.06
C GLY A 262 -10.16 14.65 -0.12
N LYS A 263 -10.78 15.52 0.70
CA LYS A 263 -10.11 16.37 1.70
C LYS A 263 -10.79 16.29 3.06
N GLY A 264 -10.13 16.88 4.06
CA GLY A 264 -10.67 17.06 5.39
C GLY A 264 -10.46 15.89 6.31
N PHE A 265 -9.58 14.96 5.97
CA PHE A 265 -9.09 13.95 6.91
C PHE A 265 -8.26 14.60 8.02
N LYS A 266 -8.21 13.93 9.18
CA LYS A 266 -7.35 14.30 10.31
C LYS A 266 -6.14 13.37 10.46
N GLY A 267 -6.27 12.15 9.97
CA GLY A 267 -5.22 11.15 9.89
C GLY A 267 -5.57 10.14 8.82
N PRO A 268 -5.46 10.53 7.51
CA PRO A 268 -5.72 9.62 6.43
C PRO A 268 -4.62 8.56 6.42
N ALA A 269 -4.99 7.31 6.69
CA ALA A 269 -4.05 6.22 6.82
C ALA A 269 -4.08 5.29 5.60
N ASP A 270 -3.74 4.02 5.75
CA ASP A 270 -3.58 3.11 4.63
C ASP A 270 -4.91 2.79 3.92
N LEU A 271 -4.87 2.72 2.60
CA LEU A 271 -6.04 2.63 1.72
C LEU A 271 -6.09 1.30 0.95
N CYS A 272 -7.29 0.92 0.50
CA CYS A 272 -7.43 -0.10 -0.53
C CYS A 272 -8.51 0.22 -1.56
N THR A 273 -8.47 -0.49 -2.69
CA THR A 273 -9.48 -0.40 -3.74
C THR A 273 -10.20 -1.75 -3.95
N LEU A 274 -11.52 -1.71 -4.10
CA LEU A 274 -12.34 -2.86 -4.46
C LEU A 274 -13.16 -2.49 -5.70
N GLY A 275 -12.73 -2.94 -6.86
CA GLY A 275 -13.30 -2.49 -8.13
C GLY A 275 -13.10 -0.98 -8.33
N LYS A 276 -14.19 -0.25 -8.40
CA LYS A 276 -14.20 1.22 -8.54
C LYS A 276 -14.31 1.96 -7.21
N THR A 277 -14.36 1.25 -6.13
CA THR A 277 -14.55 1.84 -4.80
C THR A 277 -13.21 1.93 -4.07
N LEU A 278 -12.91 3.12 -3.56
CA LEU A 278 -11.74 3.40 -2.74
C LEU A 278 -12.17 3.55 -1.28
N TYR A 279 -11.49 2.87 -0.39
CA TYR A 279 -11.71 2.89 1.05
C TYR A 279 -10.51 3.54 1.74
N VAL A 280 -10.77 4.57 2.53
CA VAL A 280 -9.74 5.35 3.22
C VAL A 280 -10.11 5.52 4.69
N PRO A 281 -9.36 4.93 5.61
CA PRO A 281 -9.58 5.17 7.04
C PRO A 281 -9.09 6.57 7.41
N ASP A 282 -9.83 7.22 8.31
CA ASP A 282 -9.34 8.36 9.08
C ASP A 282 -9.07 7.87 10.51
N LEU A 283 -7.81 7.60 10.79
CA LEU A 283 -7.38 7.08 12.09
C LEU A 283 -7.85 7.98 13.23
N VAL A 284 -7.70 9.29 13.10
CA VAL A 284 -7.96 10.25 14.16
C VAL A 284 -9.45 10.46 14.39
N LYS A 285 -10.27 10.37 13.35
CA LYS A 285 -11.73 10.52 13.47
C LYS A 285 -12.47 9.22 13.79
N GLY A 286 -11.81 8.06 13.68
CA GLY A 286 -12.46 6.76 13.88
C GLY A 286 -13.52 6.45 12.82
N GLU A 287 -13.22 6.80 11.58
CA GLU A 287 -14.14 6.65 10.44
C GLU A 287 -13.44 6.04 9.22
N ILE A 288 -14.23 5.52 8.29
CA ILE A 288 -13.78 5.12 6.95
C ILE A 288 -14.59 5.94 5.95
N ARG A 289 -13.89 6.60 5.02
CA ARG A 289 -14.52 7.23 3.87
C ARG A 289 -14.48 6.29 2.67
N ILE A 290 -15.61 6.20 2.01
CA ILE A 290 -15.86 5.29 0.89
C ILE A 290 -16.15 6.16 -0.34
N PHE A 291 -15.25 6.13 -1.31
CA PHE A 291 -15.37 6.90 -2.55
C PHE A 291 -15.74 5.94 -3.69
N GLU A 292 -16.84 6.21 -4.36
CA GLU A 292 -17.15 5.55 -5.62
C GLU A 292 -16.56 6.37 -6.78
N LEU A 293 -15.75 5.72 -7.61
CA LEU A 293 -15.09 6.34 -8.75
C LEU A 293 -15.77 5.92 -10.05
N ASP A 294 -15.68 6.75 -11.10
CA ASP A 294 -16.31 6.48 -12.39
C ASP A 294 -15.66 5.30 -13.15
N ARG A 295 -14.43 4.98 -12.88
CA ARG A 295 -13.68 3.88 -13.51
C ARG A 295 -12.62 3.31 -12.56
#